data_dc0ed86a821e708ab96650e0375566e3
#
_entry.id   dc0ed86a821e708ab96650e0375566e3
#
_cell.length_a   1.000
_cell.length_b   1.000
_cell.length_c   1.000
_cell.angle_alpha   90.00
_cell.angle_beta   90.00
_cell.angle_gamma   90.00
#
_symmetry.space_group_name_H-M   'P 1'
#
loop_
_entity.id
_entity.type
_entity.pdbx_description
1 polymer ?
#
loop_
_entity_poly.entity_id
_entity_poly.type
_entity_poly.pdbx_seq_one_letter_code
_entity_poly.pdbx_strand_id
1 'polypeptide(L)'
;MGSRYNRGRIWKWLIVLAGLGFYFIRNRVKLPFKKRGYFQEKTLNNSALEAEIEAIFLKVQDAWDKHDLRALSESYGDNLYEKHEKILQKMSDKGQINHTRSVVLDGITRYKEVKDNQFEVDLYFVAIDYLVSVNSGQIIAGNTQERRAFKQRWTFSGQKGALRVEKMKEFKI
;
A
#
# COMPACT_ATOMS: atom_id res chain seq x y z
N MET A 1 9.27 32.13 28.70
CA MET A 1 10.05 30.91 28.42
C MET A 1 9.25 30.02 27.49
N GLY A 2 9.55 30.03 26.21
CA GLY A 2 8.79 29.36 25.17
C GLY A 2 9.32 27.96 24.90
N SER A 3 8.50 26.95 25.11
CA SER A 3 8.77 25.58 24.74
C SER A 3 8.73 25.44 23.21
N ARG A 4 9.89 25.29 22.58
CA ARG A 4 9.98 24.91 21.16
C ARG A 4 9.62 23.44 21.01
N TYR A 5 8.39 23.17 20.69
CA TYR A 5 7.90 21.83 20.34
C TYR A 5 8.58 21.36 19.05
N ASN A 6 9.31 20.28 19.14
CA ASN A 6 10.12 19.69 18.07
C ASN A 6 9.22 19.03 17.01
N ARG A 7 8.70 19.81 16.04
CA ARG A 7 7.81 19.40 14.95
C ARG A 7 8.47 18.51 13.90
N GLY A 8 9.79 18.29 13.97
CA GLY A 8 10.54 17.65 12.88
C GLY A 8 10.58 16.12 12.91
N ARG A 9 10.25 15.47 14.04
CA ARG A 9 10.45 14.01 14.20
C ARG A 9 9.20 13.16 13.96
N ILE A 10 8.03 13.74 14.06
CA ILE A 10 6.75 13.04 13.89
C ILE A 10 6.45 12.80 12.39
N TRP A 11 6.96 13.66 11.51
CA TRP A 11 6.74 13.58 10.06
C TRP A 11 7.43 12.40 9.38
N LYS A 12 8.53 11.90 9.91
CA LYS A 12 9.29 10.79 9.29
C LYS A 12 8.60 9.43 9.39
N TRP A 13 7.70 9.23 10.36
CA TRP A 13 7.02 7.96 10.58
C TRP A 13 5.62 7.90 9.96
N LEU A 14 5.00 9.03 9.70
CA LEU A 14 3.77 9.13 8.91
C LEU A 14 4.01 8.87 7.42
N ILE A 15 5.25 9.05 6.96
CA ILE A 15 5.65 8.88 5.57
C ILE A 15 5.68 7.40 5.13
N VAL A 16 5.73 6.44 6.03
CA VAL A 16 5.91 5.02 5.67
C VAL A 16 4.57 4.33 5.36
N LEU A 17 3.45 4.92 5.69
CA LEU A 17 2.12 4.31 5.50
C LEU A 17 1.02 5.30 5.08
N ALA A 18 1.05 6.55 5.55
CA ALA A 18 0.47 7.65 4.80
C ALA A 18 1.33 7.98 3.55
N GLY A 19 2.44 7.30 3.39
CA GLY A 19 3.25 7.25 2.17
C GLY A 19 2.49 6.73 0.96
N LEU A 20 1.36 6.11 1.17
CA LEU A 20 0.40 5.89 0.11
C LEU A 20 -0.31 7.19 -0.33
N GLY A 21 -0.41 8.20 0.50
CA GLY A 21 -1.13 9.43 0.14
C GLY A 21 -0.38 10.75 0.29
N PHE A 22 0.51 10.89 1.26
CA PHE A 22 0.97 12.21 1.68
C PHE A 22 2.19 12.78 0.95
N TYR A 23 3.01 11.95 0.29
CA TYR A 23 4.25 12.40 -0.36
C TYR A 23 4.04 12.91 -1.80
N PHE A 24 2.91 12.63 -2.43
CA PHE A 24 2.67 12.89 -3.86
C PHE A 24 1.97 14.20 -4.22
N ILE A 25 1.64 15.05 -3.27
CA ILE A 25 0.93 16.32 -3.57
C ILE A 25 1.77 17.29 -4.43
N ARG A 26 3.08 17.09 -4.54
CA ARG A 26 3.98 18.08 -5.14
C ARG A 26 4.40 17.83 -6.59
N ASN A 27 4.24 16.63 -7.12
CA ASN A 27 4.60 16.35 -8.51
C ASN A 27 3.38 15.80 -9.27
N ARG A 28 2.68 16.68 -9.97
CA ARG A 28 1.61 16.35 -10.92
C ARG A 28 2.22 15.66 -12.15
N VAL A 29 2.40 14.36 -12.12
CA VAL A 29 2.54 13.60 -13.36
C VAL A 29 1.14 13.13 -13.73
N LYS A 30 0.51 13.84 -14.67
CA LYS A 30 -0.69 13.36 -15.35
C LYS A 30 -0.27 12.22 -16.27
N LEU A 31 -0.45 10.99 -15.83
CA LEU A 31 -0.28 9.84 -16.71
C LEU A 31 -1.51 9.74 -17.61
N PRO A 32 -1.35 9.69 -18.93
CA PRO A 32 -2.47 9.50 -19.84
C PRO A 32 -3.06 8.10 -19.61
N PHE A 33 -4.38 8.01 -19.61
CA PHE A 33 -5.14 6.78 -19.48
C PHE A 33 -4.80 5.84 -20.64
N LYS A 34 -3.81 4.97 -20.48
CA LYS A 34 -3.46 3.93 -21.44
C LYS A 34 -3.94 2.58 -20.93
N LYS A 35 -4.60 1.82 -21.79
CA LYS A 35 -5.07 0.45 -21.55
C LYS A 35 -3.93 -0.41 -20.95
N ARG A 36 -4.30 -1.44 -20.15
CA ARG A 36 -3.46 -2.53 -19.64
C ARG A 36 -2.05 -2.56 -20.26
N GLY A 37 -1.00 -2.32 -19.49
CA GLY A 37 0.37 -2.34 -19.97
C GLY A 37 1.21 -1.12 -19.61
N TYR A 38 0.96 -0.48 -18.47
CA TYR A 38 1.78 0.65 -17.99
C TYR A 38 3.24 0.27 -17.73
N PHE A 39 3.48 -0.99 -17.41
CA PHE A 39 4.79 -1.49 -17.04
C PHE A 39 5.12 -2.73 -17.89
N GLN A 40 5.99 -2.58 -18.88
CA GLN A 40 6.48 -3.68 -19.72
C GLN A 40 7.67 -4.40 -19.04
N GLU A 41 7.56 -4.78 -17.78
CA GLU A 41 8.55 -5.66 -17.17
C GLU A 41 8.07 -7.11 -17.24
N LYS A 42 9.05 -8.03 -17.28
CA LYS A 42 8.80 -9.47 -17.40
C LYS A 42 7.98 -9.95 -16.21
N THR A 43 6.76 -10.39 -16.48
CA THR A 43 5.86 -10.99 -15.49
C THR A 43 6.43 -12.31 -14.95
N LEU A 44 6.00 -12.67 -13.75
CA LEU A 44 6.27 -13.97 -13.15
C LEU A 44 5.63 -15.07 -14.03
N ASN A 45 6.38 -16.07 -14.45
CA ASN A 45 5.89 -17.18 -15.28
C ASN A 45 5.22 -18.31 -14.46
N ASN A 46 4.43 -17.95 -13.45
CA ASN A 46 3.72 -18.91 -12.61
C ASN A 46 2.30 -18.40 -12.32
N SER A 47 1.38 -18.71 -13.21
CA SER A 47 -0.01 -18.22 -13.14
C SER A 47 -0.73 -18.51 -11.83
N ALA A 48 -0.42 -19.63 -11.18
CA ALA A 48 -1.06 -19.97 -9.91
C ALA A 48 -0.48 -19.20 -8.72
N LEU A 49 0.81 -18.89 -8.72
CA LEU A 49 1.43 -18.03 -7.71
C LEU A 49 1.00 -16.57 -7.92
N GLU A 50 0.92 -16.13 -9.17
CA GLU A 50 0.40 -14.79 -9.52
C GLU A 50 -1.02 -14.59 -9.02
N ALA A 51 -1.91 -15.56 -9.25
CA ALA A 51 -3.29 -15.50 -8.79
C ALA A 51 -3.40 -15.43 -7.27
N GLU A 52 -2.56 -16.16 -6.52
CA GLU A 52 -2.55 -16.08 -5.06
C GLU A 52 -2.03 -14.73 -4.57
N ILE A 53 -0.96 -14.20 -5.16
CA ILE A 53 -0.42 -12.87 -4.84
C ILE A 53 -1.47 -11.79 -5.13
N GLU A 54 -2.14 -11.86 -6.29
CA GLU A 54 -3.21 -10.92 -6.66
C GLU A 54 -4.37 -10.97 -5.67
N ALA A 55 -4.82 -12.16 -5.28
CA ALA A 55 -5.89 -12.33 -4.30
C ALA A 55 -5.53 -11.72 -2.94
N ILE A 56 -4.30 -11.96 -2.45
CA ILE A 56 -3.80 -11.36 -1.20
C ILE A 56 -3.69 -9.84 -1.36
N PHE A 57 -3.17 -9.36 -2.49
CA PHE A 57 -3.04 -7.93 -2.77
C PHE A 57 -4.41 -7.23 -2.71
N LEU A 58 -5.43 -7.74 -3.40
CA LEU A 58 -6.76 -7.16 -3.41
C LEU A 58 -7.41 -7.19 -2.01
N LYS A 59 -7.23 -8.30 -1.28
CA LYS A 59 -7.69 -8.42 0.11
C LYS A 59 -7.05 -7.37 1.03
N VAL A 60 -5.76 -7.09 0.85
CA VAL A 60 -5.06 -6.05 1.60
C VAL A 60 -5.60 -4.67 1.26
N GLN A 61 -5.80 -4.33 -0.01
CA GLN A 61 -6.31 -3.03 -0.40
C GLN A 61 -7.74 -2.79 0.12
N ASP A 62 -8.60 -3.81 0.10
CA ASP A 62 -9.95 -3.76 0.64
C ASP A 62 -9.96 -3.55 2.16
N ALA A 63 -9.11 -4.27 2.89
CA ALA A 63 -8.98 -4.12 4.34
C ALA A 63 -8.50 -2.71 4.74
N TRP A 64 -7.60 -2.13 3.95
CA TRP A 64 -7.14 -0.76 4.15
C TRP A 64 -8.23 0.28 3.89
N ASP A 65 -8.97 0.17 2.78
CA ASP A 65 -10.09 1.08 2.49
C ASP A 65 -11.19 1.02 3.56
N LYS A 66 -11.41 -0.16 4.14
CA LYS A 66 -12.37 -0.40 5.23
C LYS A 66 -11.84 -0.04 6.62
N HIS A 67 -10.56 0.25 6.76
CA HIS A 67 -9.88 0.41 8.05
C HIS A 67 -10.06 -0.79 9.00
N ASP A 68 -10.13 -1.99 8.44
CA ASP A 68 -10.33 -3.23 9.17
C ASP A 68 -9.32 -4.31 8.73
N LEU A 69 -8.30 -4.53 9.56
CA LEU A 69 -7.25 -5.51 9.28
C LEU A 69 -7.60 -6.94 9.75
N ARG A 70 -8.73 -7.17 10.42
CA ARG A 70 -9.08 -8.49 10.96
C ARG A 70 -9.09 -9.58 9.88
N ALA A 71 -9.53 -9.23 8.68
CA ALA A 71 -9.49 -10.13 7.54
C ALA A 71 -8.07 -10.54 7.11
N LEU A 72 -7.03 -9.82 7.54
CA LEU A 72 -5.63 -10.06 7.16
C LEU A 72 -4.84 -10.90 8.17
N SER A 73 -5.44 -11.35 9.27
CA SER A 73 -4.76 -12.10 10.33
C SER A 73 -4.00 -13.33 9.82
N GLU A 74 -4.53 -14.04 8.84
CA GLU A 74 -3.86 -15.19 8.22
C GLU A 74 -2.92 -14.81 7.08
N SER A 75 -3.16 -13.68 6.43
CA SER A 75 -2.41 -13.23 5.25
C SER A 75 -1.21 -12.34 5.59
N TYR A 76 -1.09 -11.86 6.82
CA TYR A 76 0.00 -11.01 7.30
C TYR A 76 0.92 -11.75 8.27
N GLY A 77 2.22 -11.47 8.19
CA GLY A 77 3.14 -11.74 9.29
C GLY A 77 2.84 -10.86 10.50
N ASP A 78 3.07 -11.38 11.70
CA ASP A 78 2.64 -10.74 12.95
C ASP A 78 3.22 -9.33 13.11
N ASN A 79 4.49 -9.14 12.80
CA ASN A 79 5.15 -7.83 12.85
C ASN A 79 4.53 -6.80 11.88
N LEU A 80 4.09 -7.26 10.69
CA LEU A 80 3.45 -6.39 9.73
C LEU A 80 2.03 -6.03 10.20
N TYR A 81 1.30 -6.99 10.75
CA TYR A 81 -0.03 -6.80 11.30
C TYR A 81 -0.02 -5.73 12.40
N GLU A 82 0.80 -5.91 13.44
CA GLU A 82 0.92 -4.95 14.54
C GLU A 82 1.32 -3.54 14.06
N LYS A 83 2.25 -3.49 13.10
CA LYS A 83 2.70 -2.22 12.54
C LYS A 83 1.56 -1.48 11.85
N HIS A 84 0.78 -2.18 11.04
CA HIS A 84 -0.33 -1.61 10.30
C HIS A 84 -1.50 -1.24 11.22
N GLU A 85 -1.79 -2.06 12.23
CA GLU A 85 -2.79 -1.75 13.25
C GLU A 85 -2.46 -0.42 13.97
N LYS A 86 -1.21 -0.27 14.42
CA LYS A 86 -0.73 0.98 15.06
C LYS A 86 -0.89 2.21 14.17
N ILE A 87 -0.89 2.04 12.86
CA ILE A 87 -1.05 3.15 11.91
C ILE A 87 -2.51 3.48 11.71
N LEU A 88 -3.37 2.49 11.52
CA LEU A 88 -4.80 2.73 11.44
C LEU A 88 -5.30 3.37 12.75
N GLN A 89 -4.80 2.93 13.91
CA GLN A 89 -5.13 3.56 15.18
C GLN A 89 -4.70 5.02 15.21
N LYS A 90 -3.48 5.35 14.80
CA LYS A 90 -3.01 6.74 14.75
C LYS A 90 -3.79 7.63 13.76
N MET A 91 -4.29 7.05 12.67
CA MET A 91 -5.17 7.76 11.76
C MET A 91 -6.52 8.02 12.40
N SER A 92 -7.09 7.02 13.05
CA SER A 92 -8.34 7.13 13.81
C SER A 92 -8.24 8.19 14.91
N ASP A 93 -7.16 8.20 15.71
CA ASP A 93 -6.90 9.18 16.76
C ASP A 93 -6.85 10.63 16.23
N LYS A 94 -6.51 10.80 14.95
CA LYS A 94 -6.48 12.10 14.27
C LYS A 94 -7.79 12.43 13.57
N GLY A 95 -8.80 11.57 13.65
CA GLY A 95 -10.03 11.70 12.89
C GLY A 95 -9.82 11.70 11.37
N GLN A 96 -8.93 10.83 10.90
CA GLN A 96 -8.55 10.73 9.49
C GLN A 96 -8.80 9.32 8.97
N ILE A 97 -9.29 9.22 7.74
CA ILE A 97 -9.47 7.96 7.01
C ILE A 97 -8.78 8.07 5.66
N ASN A 98 -7.94 7.10 5.33
CA ASN A 98 -7.40 6.96 3.97
C ASN A 98 -8.25 5.98 3.18
N HIS A 99 -8.65 6.38 1.98
CA HIS A 99 -9.35 5.55 1.03
C HIS A 99 -8.43 5.19 -0.14
N THR A 100 -8.43 3.90 -0.49
CA THR A 100 -7.73 3.37 -1.66
C THR A 100 -8.74 2.60 -2.51
N ARG A 101 -9.26 3.22 -3.56
CA ARG A 101 -10.38 2.71 -4.36
C ARG A 101 -10.01 2.47 -5.81
N SER A 102 -10.85 1.74 -6.52
CA SER A 102 -10.68 1.44 -7.95
C SER A 102 -9.29 0.87 -8.26
N VAL A 103 -8.81 0.00 -7.37
CA VAL A 103 -7.50 -0.62 -7.45
C VAL A 103 -7.46 -1.60 -8.63
N VAL A 104 -6.42 -1.50 -9.45
CA VAL A 104 -6.14 -2.44 -10.53
C VAL A 104 -4.67 -2.82 -10.45
N LEU A 105 -4.40 -4.09 -10.18
CA LEU A 105 -3.05 -4.65 -10.27
C LEU A 105 -2.68 -4.76 -11.75
N ASP A 106 -1.62 -4.09 -12.16
CA ASP A 106 -1.17 -4.01 -13.55
C ASP A 106 -0.07 -5.02 -13.87
N GLY A 107 0.75 -5.36 -12.86
CA GLY A 107 1.80 -6.35 -13.04
C GLY A 107 2.47 -6.80 -11.76
N ILE A 108 2.96 -8.05 -11.79
CA ILE A 108 3.80 -8.67 -10.76
C ILE A 108 5.13 -9.01 -11.42
N THR A 109 6.20 -8.41 -10.94
CA THR A 109 7.52 -8.56 -11.55
C THR A 109 8.59 -8.88 -10.50
N ARG A 110 9.82 -9.10 -10.94
CA ARG A 110 10.98 -9.25 -10.08
C ARG A 110 10.84 -10.31 -8.99
N TYR A 111 10.44 -11.52 -9.35
CA TYR A 111 10.54 -12.62 -8.41
C TYR A 111 11.99 -12.84 -7.97
N LYS A 112 12.24 -12.80 -6.66
CA LYS A 112 13.56 -13.05 -6.07
C LYS A 112 13.42 -13.78 -4.75
N GLU A 113 13.95 -14.99 -4.67
CA GLU A 113 14.13 -15.68 -3.38
C GLU A 113 15.16 -14.93 -2.53
N VAL A 114 14.85 -14.68 -1.26
CA VAL A 114 15.71 -13.94 -0.31
C VAL A 114 16.24 -14.81 0.80
N LYS A 115 15.50 -15.83 1.20
CA LYS A 115 15.91 -16.92 2.10
C LYS A 115 14.90 -18.06 1.99
N ASP A 116 15.12 -19.16 2.71
CA ASP A 116 14.23 -20.32 2.72
C ASP A 116 12.78 -19.91 2.97
N ASN A 117 11.89 -20.36 2.10
CA ASN A 117 10.46 -20.05 2.12
C ASN A 117 10.12 -18.54 2.14
N GLN A 118 11.03 -17.67 1.69
CA GLN A 118 10.74 -16.24 1.51
C GLN A 118 11.19 -15.74 0.15
N PHE A 119 10.34 -14.92 -0.47
CA PHE A 119 10.63 -14.25 -1.73
C PHE A 119 10.09 -12.82 -1.77
N GLU A 120 10.62 -12.03 -2.66
CA GLU A 120 10.17 -10.67 -2.97
C GLU A 120 9.61 -10.60 -4.38
N VAL A 121 8.56 -9.80 -4.54
CA VAL A 121 8.04 -9.36 -5.84
C VAL A 121 7.82 -7.86 -5.85
N ASP A 122 7.91 -7.25 -7.02
CA ASP A 122 7.49 -5.87 -7.24
C ASP A 122 6.07 -5.88 -7.84
N LEU A 123 5.16 -5.18 -7.18
CA LEU A 123 3.77 -5.00 -7.58
C LEU A 123 3.60 -3.61 -8.19
N TYR A 124 3.02 -3.55 -9.38
CA TYR A 124 2.64 -2.32 -10.05
C TYR A 124 1.12 -2.24 -10.12
N PHE A 125 0.55 -1.16 -9.66
CA PHE A 125 -0.89 -0.98 -9.65
C PHE A 125 -1.29 0.47 -9.81
N VAL A 126 -2.54 0.68 -10.15
CA VAL A 126 -3.18 1.99 -10.15
C VAL A 126 -4.34 2.00 -9.19
N ALA A 127 -4.55 3.12 -8.51
CA ALA A 127 -5.65 3.33 -7.58
C ALA A 127 -6.04 4.79 -7.49
N ILE A 128 -7.26 5.05 -7.02
CA ILE A 128 -7.70 6.35 -6.51
C ILE A 128 -7.35 6.35 -5.02
N ASP A 129 -6.48 7.28 -4.60
CA ASP A 129 -5.99 7.36 -3.23
C ASP A 129 -6.18 8.76 -2.67
N TYR A 130 -6.86 8.87 -1.51
CA TYR A 130 -7.16 10.13 -0.87
C TYR A 130 -7.39 9.97 0.64
N LEU A 131 -7.04 11.02 1.37
CA LEU A 131 -7.20 11.13 2.82
C LEU A 131 -8.33 12.12 3.13
N VAL A 132 -9.27 11.74 4.00
CA VAL A 132 -10.38 12.59 4.44
C VAL A 132 -10.32 12.85 5.94
N SER A 133 -10.85 14.00 6.35
CA SER A 133 -11.19 14.28 7.74
C SER A 133 -12.56 13.67 8.06
N VAL A 134 -12.64 12.83 9.07
CA VAL A 134 -13.91 12.24 9.53
C VAL A 134 -14.88 13.31 10.01
N ASN A 135 -14.35 14.34 10.71
CA ASN A 135 -15.17 15.37 11.33
C ASN A 135 -15.81 16.34 10.33
N SER A 136 -15.12 16.63 9.22
CA SER A 136 -15.59 17.62 8.24
C SER A 136 -15.96 17.00 6.89
N GLY A 137 -15.59 15.74 6.62
CA GLY A 137 -15.72 15.12 5.30
C GLY A 137 -14.79 15.72 4.24
N GLN A 138 -13.93 16.67 4.60
CA GLN A 138 -13.04 17.34 3.64
C GLN A 138 -11.87 16.44 3.24
N ILE A 139 -11.49 16.52 1.96
CA ILE A 139 -10.29 15.87 1.46
C ILE A 139 -9.06 16.64 1.96
N ILE A 140 -8.24 15.97 2.78
CA ILE A 140 -7.00 16.51 3.34
C ILE A 140 -5.86 16.35 2.32
N ALA A 141 -5.87 15.23 1.58
CA ALA A 141 -4.84 14.91 0.60
C ALA A 141 -5.37 13.97 -0.48
N GLY A 142 -4.70 13.93 -1.63
CA GLY A 142 -5.08 13.05 -2.74
C GLY A 142 -6.20 13.63 -3.60
N ASN A 143 -6.86 12.74 -4.37
CA ASN A 143 -7.93 13.11 -5.31
C ASN A 143 -8.91 11.93 -5.42
N THR A 144 -10.21 12.21 -5.45
CA THR A 144 -11.27 11.20 -5.52
C THR A 144 -11.61 10.74 -6.95
N GLN A 145 -11.00 11.32 -7.96
CA GLN A 145 -11.35 11.07 -9.37
C GLN A 145 -10.17 10.56 -10.21
N GLU A 146 -8.95 10.92 -9.84
CA GLU A 146 -7.76 10.59 -10.61
C GLU A 146 -7.06 9.34 -10.06
N ARG A 147 -6.85 8.35 -10.91
CA ARG A 147 -5.99 7.21 -10.59
C ARG A 147 -4.52 7.62 -10.63
N ARG A 148 -3.76 7.07 -9.69
CA ARG A 148 -2.30 7.19 -9.63
C ARG A 148 -1.67 5.83 -9.79
N ALA A 149 -0.45 5.81 -10.31
CA ALA A 149 0.36 4.62 -10.38
C ALA A 149 1.20 4.46 -9.11
N PHE A 150 1.38 3.22 -8.70
CA PHE A 150 2.14 2.83 -7.52
C PHE A 150 3.07 1.68 -7.87
N LYS A 151 4.24 1.65 -7.22
CA LYS A 151 5.15 0.51 -7.20
C LYS A 151 5.44 0.14 -5.76
N GLN A 152 5.18 -1.10 -5.41
CA GLN A 152 5.51 -1.64 -4.10
C GLN A 152 6.30 -2.92 -4.23
N ARG A 153 7.25 -3.16 -3.32
CA ARG A 153 7.89 -4.46 -3.13
C ARG A 153 7.28 -5.12 -1.91
N TRP A 154 6.80 -6.32 -2.12
CA TRP A 154 6.28 -7.14 -1.04
C TRP A 154 7.20 -8.33 -0.83
N THR A 155 7.50 -8.63 0.45
CA THR A 155 8.17 -9.86 0.86
C THR A 155 7.11 -10.82 1.35
N PHE A 156 7.08 -12.00 0.76
CA PHE A 156 6.20 -13.09 1.16
C PHE A 156 6.98 -14.17 1.89
N SER A 157 6.30 -14.87 2.81
CA SER A 157 6.77 -16.12 3.42
C SER A 157 5.72 -17.21 3.20
N GLY A 158 6.14 -18.48 3.35
CA GLY A 158 5.26 -19.65 3.23
C GLY A 158 5.33 -20.34 1.88
N GLN A 159 4.50 -21.36 1.74
CA GLN A 159 4.36 -22.11 0.51
C GLN A 159 3.10 -21.70 -0.22
N LYS A 160 3.01 -22.03 -1.51
CA LYS A 160 1.81 -21.81 -2.32
C LYS A 160 0.56 -22.39 -1.62
N GLY A 161 -0.49 -21.60 -1.53
CA GLY A 161 -1.72 -21.89 -0.81
C GLY A 161 -1.73 -21.43 0.65
N ALA A 162 -0.59 -20.93 1.17
CA ALA A 162 -0.45 -20.43 2.54
C ALA A 162 0.54 -19.26 2.64
N LEU A 163 0.52 -18.35 1.67
CA LEU A 163 1.40 -17.19 1.65
C LEU A 163 0.99 -16.15 2.69
N ARG A 164 2.00 -15.60 3.35
CA ARG A 164 1.86 -14.44 4.26
C ARG A 164 2.74 -13.29 3.80
N VAL A 165 2.24 -12.07 3.91
CA VAL A 165 3.01 -10.85 3.63
C VAL A 165 3.79 -10.46 4.88
N GLU A 166 5.10 -10.47 4.79
CA GLU A 166 6.00 -10.13 5.90
C GLU A 166 6.42 -8.66 5.89
N LYS A 167 6.51 -8.08 4.68
CA LYS A 167 7.01 -6.73 4.51
C LYS A 167 6.45 -6.08 3.27
N MET A 168 6.20 -4.79 3.37
CA MET A 168 5.84 -3.93 2.24
C MET A 168 6.77 -2.72 2.20
N LYS A 169 7.24 -2.36 1.01
CA LYS A 169 8.05 -1.17 0.76
C LYS A 169 7.55 -0.47 -0.49
N GLU A 170 7.26 0.81 -0.38
CA GLU A 170 6.86 1.64 -1.51
C GLU A 170 8.07 2.29 -2.19
N PHE A 171 7.97 2.49 -3.49
CA PHE A 171 8.95 3.20 -4.30
C PHE A 171 8.30 4.40 -4.98
N LYS A 172 9.08 5.45 -5.15
CA LYS A 172 8.68 6.55 -6.03
C LYS A 172 8.71 6.08 -7.48
N ILE A 173 7.67 6.39 -8.22
CA ILE A 173 7.61 6.22 -9.65
C ILE A 173 7.78 7.59 -10.31
#